data_b75319bf5e2a647204143a3b8b36e5fc
#
_entry.id   b75319bf5e2a647204143a3b8b36e5fc
#
_cell.length_a   1.000
_cell.length_b   1.000
_cell.length_c   1.000
_cell.angle_alpha   90.00
_cell.angle_beta   90.00
_cell.angle_gamma   90.00
#
_symmetry.space_group_name_H-M   'P 1'
#
loop_
_entity.id
_entity.type
_entity.pdbx_description
1 polymer ?
#
loop_
_entity_poly.entity_id
_entity_poly.type
_entity_poly.pdbx_seq_one_letter_code
_entity_poly.pdbx_strand_id
1 'polypeptide(L)'
;MATRQPTKFQIWMFKTKRLLFLLLLVWLAVRCDVLRDLTTDRPKDPVEKPGTDYGPVPPSVSSKEMMLRKDITTFAQTQVGVTYQYAGKSPSTGFDCSGFTSYVMGKYGIKISSSSRDQALQGNRIDVAKVKPGDLIFFRRSASEPIFHVSLVVSNDSKGIQVVHSTTSRGVIVDNITASKYWKPYIDSAKDVVAKK
;
A
#
# COMPACT_ATOMS: atom_id res chain seq x y z
N MET A 1 54.28 -40.23 -21.02
CA MET A 1 53.36 -39.25 -20.41
C MET A 1 52.94 -38.23 -21.46
N ALA A 2 51.71 -38.31 -21.96
CA ALA A 2 51.21 -37.41 -23.00
C ALA A 2 50.51 -36.22 -22.36
N THR A 3 51.09 -35.03 -22.48
CA THR A 3 50.49 -33.77 -22.03
C THR A 3 49.35 -33.36 -22.95
N ARG A 4 48.12 -33.40 -22.43
CA ARG A 4 46.90 -33.07 -23.18
C ARG A 4 46.84 -31.55 -23.42
N GLN A 5 46.94 -31.10 -24.65
CA GLN A 5 46.84 -29.72 -25.06
C GLN A 5 45.37 -29.20 -24.77
N PRO A 6 45.19 -27.99 -24.24
CA PRO A 6 43.87 -27.44 -23.96
C PRO A 6 43.11 -27.17 -25.26
N THR A 7 41.83 -27.51 -25.29
CA THR A 7 40.95 -27.31 -26.44
C THR A 7 40.66 -25.82 -26.69
N LYS A 8 40.40 -25.46 -27.98
CA LYS A 8 40.04 -24.04 -28.35
C LYS A 8 38.89 -23.47 -27.52
N PHE A 9 38.00 -24.34 -27.06
CA PHE A 9 36.86 -23.96 -26.18
C PHE A 9 37.32 -23.54 -24.80
N GLN A 10 38.30 -24.18 -24.18
CA GLN A 10 38.86 -23.82 -22.88
C GLN A 10 39.60 -22.48 -22.95
N ILE A 11 40.32 -22.21 -24.01
CA ILE A 11 41.04 -20.95 -24.24
C ILE A 11 40.05 -19.79 -24.41
N TRP A 12 38.92 -20.01 -25.09
CA TRP A 12 37.86 -19.01 -25.27
C TRP A 12 37.18 -18.67 -23.94
N MET A 13 36.87 -19.65 -23.10
CA MET A 13 36.26 -19.47 -21.78
C MET A 13 37.15 -18.67 -20.80
N PHE A 14 38.48 -18.85 -20.86
CA PHE A 14 39.42 -18.06 -20.04
C PHE A 14 39.54 -16.63 -20.51
N LYS A 15 39.45 -16.33 -21.79
CA LYS A 15 39.48 -14.99 -22.34
C LYS A 15 38.20 -14.19 -21.99
N THR A 16 37.03 -14.82 -22.04
CA THR A 16 35.77 -14.17 -21.67
C THR A 16 35.68 -13.87 -20.17
N LYS A 17 36.15 -14.77 -19.30
CA LYS A 17 36.20 -14.51 -17.84
C LYS A 17 37.14 -13.36 -17.48
N ARG A 18 38.30 -13.24 -18.12
CA ARG A 18 39.22 -12.13 -17.94
C ARG A 18 38.63 -10.79 -18.39
N LEU A 19 37.92 -10.78 -19.52
CA LEU A 19 37.27 -9.57 -20.03
C LEU A 19 36.14 -9.07 -19.09
N LEU A 20 35.32 -10.00 -18.59
CA LEU A 20 34.27 -9.67 -17.62
C LEU A 20 34.84 -9.16 -16.30
N PHE A 21 35.94 -9.72 -15.82
CA PHE A 21 36.59 -9.24 -14.60
C PHE A 21 37.20 -7.86 -14.76
N LEU A 22 37.79 -7.54 -15.90
CA LEU A 22 38.31 -6.21 -16.19
C LEU A 22 37.19 -5.17 -16.33
N LEU A 23 36.05 -5.51 -16.93
CA LEU A 23 34.89 -4.64 -17.01
C LEU A 23 34.31 -4.36 -15.61
N LEU A 24 34.30 -5.35 -14.72
CA LEU A 24 33.86 -5.19 -13.33
C LEU A 24 34.79 -4.24 -12.54
N LEU A 25 36.12 -4.35 -12.73
CA LEU A 25 37.07 -3.45 -12.09
C LEU A 25 36.98 -2.01 -12.59
N VAL A 26 36.75 -1.80 -13.90
CA VAL A 26 36.51 -0.48 -14.47
C VAL A 26 35.21 0.13 -13.91
N TRP A 27 34.13 -0.70 -13.77
CA TRP A 27 32.86 -0.25 -13.22
C TRP A 27 32.95 0.14 -11.73
N LEU A 28 33.78 -0.59 -10.95
CA LEU A 28 34.07 -0.26 -9.55
C LEU A 28 34.95 1.01 -9.43
N ALA A 29 35.90 1.23 -10.32
CA ALA A 29 36.74 2.43 -10.31
C ALA A 29 35.94 3.69 -10.61
N VAL A 30 35.02 3.66 -11.57
CA VAL A 30 34.14 4.80 -11.93
C VAL A 30 33.21 5.17 -10.78
N ARG A 31 32.83 4.22 -9.91
CA ARG A 31 31.99 4.54 -8.74
C ARG A 31 32.77 5.20 -7.60
N CYS A 32 34.11 5.03 -7.52
CA CYS A 32 34.93 5.69 -6.50
C CYS A 32 35.14 7.19 -6.77
N ASP A 33 35.15 7.63 -8.04
CA ASP A 33 35.34 9.05 -8.37
C ASP A 33 34.08 9.88 -8.08
N VAL A 34 32.87 9.30 -8.26
CA VAL A 34 31.61 9.99 -7.94
C VAL A 34 31.43 10.26 -6.44
N LEU A 35 32.06 9.47 -5.57
CA LEU A 35 31.99 9.66 -4.11
C LEU A 35 33.03 10.66 -3.59
N ARG A 36 34.05 11.00 -4.37
CA ARG A 36 35.06 11.98 -3.98
C ARG A 36 34.65 13.42 -4.20
N ASP A 37 33.76 13.67 -5.15
CA ASP A 37 33.30 15.02 -5.50
C ASP A 37 32.22 15.56 -4.55
N LEU A 38 31.73 14.75 -3.61
CA LEU A 38 30.71 15.16 -2.63
C LEU A 38 31.30 15.66 -1.30
N THR A 39 32.63 15.76 -1.15
CA THR A 39 33.26 16.10 0.14
C THR A 39 34.06 17.39 0.15
N THR A 40 34.18 18.12 -0.95
CA THR A 40 34.93 19.41 -0.99
C THR A 40 34.08 20.45 -1.67
N ASP A 41 33.48 21.28 -0.92
CA ASP A 41 33.10 22.69 -1.01
C ASP A 41 31.74 22.94 -0.34
N ARG A 42 31.81 23.12 0.99
CA ARG A 42 30.73 23.78 1.72
C ARG A 42 31.13 25.24 1.94
N PRO A 43 30.47 26.22 1.28
CA PRO A 43 30.61 27.62 1.64
C PRO A 43 30.19 27.79 3.12
N LYS A 44 31.02 28.46 3.90
CA LYS A 44 30.67 28.89 5.26
C LYS A 44 29.76 30.12 5.15
N ASP A 45 28.47 29.88 5.00
CA ASP A 45 27.50 30.94 5.23
C ASP A 45 27.27 31.14 6.72
N PRO A 46 27.06 32.38 7.21
CA PRO A 46 26.83 32.66 8.63
C PRO A 46 25.56 31.91 9.09
N VAL A 47 25.68 31.21 10.22
CA VAL A 47 24.55 30.56 10.89
C VAL A 47 23.57 31.65 11.34
N GLU A 48 22.58 31.92 10.52
CA GLU A 48 21.39 32.65 10.89
C GLU A 48 20.55 31.73 11.78
N LYS A 49 20.38 32.10 13.05
CA LYS A 49 19.52 31.36 13.98
C LYS A 49 18.11 31.31 13.38
N PRO A 50 17.48 30.15 13.19
CA PRO A 50 16.10 30.10 12.72
C PRO A 50 15.21 30.73 13.77
N GLY A 51 14.62 31.87 13.44
CA GLY A 51 13.49 32.42 14.17
C GLY A 51 12.38 31.36 14.20
N THR A 52 12.01 30.92 15.39
CA THR A 52 10.89 30.03 15.64
C THR A 52 9.59 30.79 15.45
N ASP A 53 9.11 30.89 14.21
CA ASP A 53 7.71 31.18 13.96
C ASP A 53 7.17 30.16 12.94
N TYR A 54 7.07 28.93 13.40
CA TYR A 54 6.20 27.96 12.75
C TYR A 54 4.80 28.23 13.27
N GLY A 55 3.98 28.92 12.48
CA GLY A 55 2.54 28.94 12.67
C GLY A 55 2.01 27.53 12.91
N PRO A 56 0.81 27.36 13.53
CA PRO A 56 0.32 26.05 13.96
C PRO A 56 0.38 25.07 12.78
N VAL A 57 1.30 24.10 12.89
CA VAL A 57 1.37 22.96 11.96
C VAL A 57 -0.01 22.32 11.99
N PRO A 58 -0.71 22.18 10.84
CA PRO A 58 -1.99 21.49 10.83
C PRO A 58 -1.79 20.13 11.48
N PRO A 59 -2.75 19.61 12.27
CA PRO A 59 -2.57 18.39 13.04
C PRO A 59 -2.12 17.28 12.10
N SER A 60 -0.82 17.03 12.10
CA SER A 60 -0.23 15.94 11.32
C SER A 60 -0.80 14.66 11.89
N VAL A 61 -1.35 13.80 11.02
CA VAL A 61 -1.67 12.42 11.36
C VAL A 61 -0.46 11.88 12.11
N SER A 62 -0.64 11.44 13.37
CA SER A 62 0.49 11.05 14.19
C SER A 62 1.27 9.95 13.45
N SER A 63 2.59 9.94 13.55
CA SER A 63 3.41 8.89 12.91
C SER A 63 2.92 7.48 13.26
N LYS A 64 2.39 7.29 14.48
CA LYS A 64 1.77 6.05 14.95
C LYS A 64 0.51 5.68 14.15
N GLU A 65 -0.35 6.68 13.85
CA GLU A 65 -1.55 6.43 13.05
C GLU A 65 -1.19 6.07 11.60
N MET A 66 -0.21 6.76 10.99
CA MET A 66 0.27 6.42 9.65
C MET A 66 0.82 4.98 9.57
N MET A 67 1.60 4.57 10.57
CA MET A 67 2.11 3.19 10.65
C MET A 67 0.97 2.19 10.78
N LEU A 68 0.01 2.44 11.69
CA LEU A 68 -1.16 1.59 11.87
C LEU A 68 -1.98 1.45 10.59
N ARG A 69 -2.24 2.55 9.87
CA ARG A 69 -2.96 2.54 8.59
C ARG A 69 -2.22 1.73 7.51
N LYS A 70 -0.89 1.87 7.45
CA LYS A 70 -0.04 1.07 6.56
C LYS A 70 -0.12 -0.42 6.89
N ASP A 71 -0.03 -0.78 8.16
CA ASP A 71 -0.08 -2.17 8.61
C ASP A 71 -1.44 -2.80 8.30
N ILE A 72 -2.55 -2.07 8.57
CA ILE A 72 -3.92 -2.49 8.23
C ILE A 72 -4.03 -2.80 6.74
N THR A 73 -3.59 -1.89 5.87
CA THR A 73 -3.72 -2.05 4.43
C THR A 73 -2.81 -3.13 3.88
N THR A 74 -1.59 -3.26 4.40
CA THR A 74 -0.67 -4.34 4.04
C THR A 74 -1.28 -5.70 4.41
N PHE A 75 -1.78 -5.86 5.63
CA PHE A 75 -2.44 -7.09 6.06
C PHE A 75 -3.71 -7.38 5.24
N ALA A 76 -4.53 -6.38 4.95
CA ALA A 76 -5.71 -6.55 4.11
C ALA A 76 -5.35 -7.12 2.73
N GLN A 77 -4.28 -6.64 2.12
CA GLN A 77 -3.80 -7.10 0.81
C GLN A 77 -3.25 -8.54 0.84
N THR A 78 -2.74 -9.03 1.98
CA THR A 78 -2.35 -10.46 2.10
C THR A 78 -3.52 -11.43 2.01
N GLN A 79 -4.76 -10.94 2.13
CA GLN A 79 -5.97 -11.75 2.02
C GLN A 79 -6.49 -11.84 0.57
N VAL A 80 -5.85 -11.17 -0.40
CA VAL A 80 -6.24 -11.26 -1.82
C VAL A 80 -6.20 -12.71 -2.28
N GLY A 81 -7.27 -13.12 -2.99
CA GLY A 81 -7.46 -14.49 -3.46
C GLY A 81 -8.32 -15.37 -2.53
N VAL A 82 -8.60 -14.94 -1.29
CA VAL A 82 -9.56 -15.65 -0.44
C VAL A 82 -10.95 -15.58 -1.07
N THR A 83 -11.63 -16.73 -1.12
CA THR A 83 -12.95 -16.88 -1.76
C THR A 83 -14.04 -16.09 -1.03
N TYR A 84 -15.09 -15.74 -1.76
CA TYR A 84 -16.31 -15.19 -1.16
C TYR A 84 -17.11 -16.28 -0.46
N GLN A 85 -17.59 -15.96 0.74
CA GLN A 85 -18.59 -16.76 1.45
C GLN A 85 -19.60 -15.80 2.10
N TYR A 86 -20.88 -16.00 1.84
CA TYR A 86 -21.94 -15.22 2.51
C TYR A 86 -21.84 -15.39 4.04
N ALA A 87 -21.88 -14.29 4.77
CA ALA A 87 -21.65 -14.21 6.22
C ALA A 87 -20.29 -14.78 6.69
N GLY A 88 -19.35 -15.00 5.75
CA GLY A 88 -17.99 -15.49 6.04
C GLY A 88 -17.13 -14.41 6.70
N LYS A 89 -16.31 -14.83 7.70
CA LYS A 89 -15.54 -13.93 8.56
C LYS A 89 -14.10 -14.39 8.79
N SER A 90 -13.64 -15.40 8.07
CA SER A 90 -12.30 -15.96 8.25
C SER A 90 -11.67 -16.35 6.92
N PRO A 91 -10.32 -16.33 6.80
CA PRO A 91 -9.66 -16.77 5.56
C PRO A 91 -9.85 -18.25 5.26
N SER A 92 -10.13 -19.08 6.26
CA SER A 92 -10.33 -20.52 6.09
C SER A 92 -11.70 -20.89 5.51
N THR A 93 -12.71 -20.06 5.76
CA THR A 93 -14.09 -20.31 5.29
C THR A 93 -14.49 -19.39 4.16
N GLY A 94 -13.75 -18.32 3.91
CA GLY A 94 -14.08 -17.23 3.01
C GLY A 94 -14.64 -16.02 3.74
N PHE A 95 -14.79 -14.93 3.00
CA PHE A 95 -15.30 -13.64 3.50
C PHE A 95 -16.49 -13.13 2.70
N ASP A 96 -17.48 -12.53 3.37
CA ASP A 96 -18.27 -11.49 2.74
C ASP A 96 -17.59 -10.10 2.89
N CYS A 97 -18.18 -9.05 2.33
CA CYS A 97 -17.57 -7.72 2.32
C CYS A 97 -17.34 -7.17 3.74
N SER A 98 -18.32 -7.29 4.62
CA SER A 98 -18.29 -6.78 6.00
C SER A 98 -17.53 -7.71 6.96
N GLY A 99 -17.58 -9.01 6.73
CA GLY A 99 -16.77 -9.99 7.43
C GLY A 99 -15.29 -9.79 7.17
N PHE A 100 -14.91 -9.49 5.91
CA PHE A 100 -13.55 -9.13 5.55
C PHE A 100 -13.06 -7.89 6.30
N THR A 101 -13.79 -6.77 6.22
CA THR A 101 -13.39 -5.52 6.88
C THR A 101 -13.33 -5.67 8.40
N SER A 102 -14.30 -6.37 9.03
CA SER A 102 -14.29 -6.61 10.48
C SER A 102 -13.13 -7.51 10.90
N TYR A 103 -12.77 -8.53 10.11
CA TYR A 103 -11.61 -9.38 10.36
C TYR A 103 -10.31 -8.60 10.32
N VAL A 104 -10.10 -7.79 9.27
CA VAL A 104 -8.90 -6.98 9.11
C VAL A 104 -8.77 -5.98 10.25
N MET A 105 -9.83 -5.21 10.55
CA MET A 105 -9.82 -4.22 11.63
C MET A 105 -9.63 -4.86 13.01
N GLY A 106 -10.26 -6.02 13.24
CA GLY A 106 -10.13 -6.78 14.49
C GLY A 106 -8.70 -7.23 14.77
N LYS A 107 -7.88 -7.52 13.75
CA LYS A 107 -6.47 -7.85 13.89
C LYS A 107 -5.66 -6.75 14.59
N TYR A 108 -6.11 -5.51 14.45
CA TYR A 108 -5.47 -4.31 15.04
C TYR A 108 -6.25 -3.73 16.22
N GLY A 109 -7.17 -4.53 16.81
CA GLY A 109 -7.93 -4.12 17.97
C GLY A 109 -9.06 -3.13 17.70
N ILE A 110 -9.35 -2.84 16.41
CA ILE A 110 -10.44 -1.96 16.00
C ILE A 110 -11.70 -2.81 15.82
N LYS A 111 -12.61 -2.72 16.78
CA LYS A 111 -13.87 -3.49 16.77
C LYS A 111 -14.94 -2.76 15.97
N ILE A 112 -15.35 -3.35 14.85
CA ILE A 112 -16.48 -2.89 14.03
C ILE A 112 -17.47 -4.06 13.82
N SER A 113 -18.72 -3.73 13.49
CA SER A 113 -19.76 -4.73 13.19
C SER A 113 -19.36 -5.61 12.00
N SER A 114 -19.90 -6.81 11.91
CA SER A 114 -19.80 -7.66 10.71
C SER A 114 -20.99 -7.48 9.74
N SER A 115 -21.70 -6.36 9.83
CA SER A 115 -22.74 -5.93 8.92
C SER A 115 -22.33 -4.61 8.25
N SER A 116 -22.34 -4.53 6.93
CA SER A 116 -21.98 -3.30 6.20
C SER A 116 -22.88 -2.11 6.54
N ARG A 117 -24.16 -2.36 6.84
CA ARG A 117 -25.12 -1.33 7.27
C ARG A 117 -24.72 -0.71 8.60
N ASP A 118 -24.37 -1.56 9.58
CA ASP A 118 -23.96 -1.11 10.91
C ASP A 118 -22.57 -0.46 10.86
N GLN A 119 -21.64 -0.97 10.06
CA GLN A 119 -20.34 -0.34 9.85
C GLN A 119 -20.47 1.09 9.32
N ALA A 120 -21.47 1.35 8.45
CA ALA A 120 -21.73 2.69 7.92
C ALA A 120 -22.19 3.68 8.99
N LEU A 121 -22.60 3.22 10.17
CA LEU A 121 -22.96 4.04 11.33
C LEU A 121 -21.78 4.25 12.29
N GLN A 122 -20.68 3.52 12.13
CA GLN A 122 -19.51 3.55 13.01
C GLN A 122 -18.41 4.47 12.47
N GLY A 123 -17.58 5.01 13.37
CA GLY A 123 -16.47 5.90 13.02
C GLY A 123 -16.90 7.32 12.61
N ASN A 124 -15.93 8.12 12.23
CA ASN A 124 -16.15 9.52 11.82
C ASN A 124 -16.51 9.59 10.33
N ARG A 125 -17.56 10.34 9.98
CA ARG A 125 -17.89 10.58 8.56
C ARG A 125 -16.82 11.46 7.94
N ILE A 126 -16.36 11.09 6.76
CA ILE A 126 -15.38 11.83 5.96
C ILE A 126 -15.86 11.98 4.54
N ASP A 127 -15.31 12.96 3.84
CA ASP A 127 -15.51 13.14 2.41
C ASP A 127 -14.80 12.01 1.67
N VAL A 128 -15.50 11.40 0.69
CA VAL A 128 -14.93 10.34 -0.16
C VAL A 128 -13.68 10.81 -0.89
N ALA A 129 -13.61 12.08 -1.30
CA ALA A 129 -12.42 12.63 -1.95
C ALA A 129 -11.19 12.75 -1.02
N LYS A 130 -11.40 12.68 0.30
CA LYS A 130 -10.36 12.87 1.33
C LYS A 130 -10.02 11.58 2.09
N VAL A 131 -10.47 10.43 1.60
CA VAL A 131 -10.20 9.14 2.24
C VAL A 131 -8.69 8.85 2.28
N LYS A 132 -8.28 8.17 3.34
CA LYS A 132 -6.90 7.72 3.59
C LYS A 132 -6.85 6.20 3.63
N PRO A 133 -5.66 5.59 3.48
CA PRO A 133 -5.49 4.16 3.70
C PRO A 133 -6.09 3.71 5.04
N GLY A 134 -6.85 2.62 5.04
CA GLY A 134 -7.55 2.08 6.21
C GLY A 134 -8.96 2.62 6.44
N ASP A 135 -9.40 3.66 5.73
CA ASP A 135 -10.78 4.12 5.79
C ASP A 135 -11.73 3.15 5.07
N LEU A 136 -13.01 3.22 5.40
CA LEU A 136 -14.05 2.40 4.78
C LEU A 136 -14.90 3.21 3.82
N ILE A 137 -15.17 2.65 2.63
CA ILE A 137 -16.12 3.21 1.66
C ILE A 137 -17.32 2.29 1.57
N PHE A 138 -18.51 2.88 1.57
CA PHE A 138 -19.79 2.22 1.54
C PHE A 138 -20.51 2.49 0.23
N PHE A 139 -21.27 1.47 -0.23
CA PHE A 139 -21.94 1.51 -1.52
C PHE A 139 -23.44 1.28 -1.36
N ARG A 140 -24.22 2.04 -2.12
CA ARG A 140 -25.68 2.03 -2.13
C ARG A 140 -26.19 2.17 -3.57
N ARG A 141 -27.23 1.44 -3.92
CA ARG A 141 -27.79 1.51 -5.28
C ARG A 141 -28.63 2.75 -5.51
N SER A 142 -29.40 3.16 -4.49
CA SER A 142 -30.21 4.38 -4.51
C SER A 142 -30.37 4.95 -3.09
N ALA A 143 -30.80 6.19 -2.94
CA ALA A 143 -30.99 6.84 -1.63
C ALA A 143 -32.02 6.11 -0.74
N SER A 144 -32.98 5.41 -1.33
CA SER A 144 -34.02 4.65 -0.63
C SER A 144 -33.59 3.25 -0.23
N GLU A 145 -32.46 2.74 -0.76
CA GLU A 145 -31.99 1.40 -0.44
C GLU A 145 -30.92 1.39 0.66
N PRO A 146 -30.76 0.28 1.40
CA PRO A 146 -29.71 0.18 2.39
C PRO A 146 -28.33 0.04 1.75
N ILE A 147 -27.28 0.29 2.54
CA ILE A 147 -25.91 -0.08 2.17
C ILE A 147 -25.87 -1.58 1.83
N PHE A 148 -25.32 -1.93 0.65
CA PHE A 148 -25.21 -3.32 0.21
C PHE A 148 -23.78 -3.83 0.17
N HIS A 149 -22.77 -2.93 0.25
CA HIS A 149 -21.37 -3.32 0.16
C HIS A 149 -20.48 -2.34 0.93
N VAL A 150 -19.29 -2.84 1.31
CA VAL A 150 -18.22 -2.06 1.96
C VAL A 150 -16.86 -2.48 1.40
N SER A 151 -15.94 -1.53 1.31
CA SER A 151 -14.55 -1.76 0.93
C SER A 151 -13.59 -1.01 1.87
N LEU A 152 -12.34 -1.46 1.93
CA LEU A 152 -11.25 -0.85 2.69
C LEU A 152 -10.30 -0.13 1.73
N VAL A 153 -10.04 1.16 1.99
CA VAL A 153 -9.16 2.00 1.16
C VAL A 153 -7.71 1.57 1.31
N VAL A 154 -7.03 1.39 0.18
CA VAL A 154 -5.58 1.10 0.09
C VAL A 154 -4.80 2.36 -0.26
N SER A 155 -5.27 3.12 -1.24
CA SER A 155 -4.70 4.41 -1.63
C SER A 155 -5.74 5.34 -2.24
N ASN A 156 -5.44 6.63 -2.21
CA ASN A 156 -6.19 7.69 -2.88
C ASN A 156 -5.18 8.66 -3.50
N ASP A 157 -5.00 8.58 -4.81
CA ASP A 157 -4.00 9.34 -5.55
C ASP A 157 -4.51 9.77 -6.94
N SER A 158 -3.63 10.29 -7.79
CA SER A 158 -3.97 10.75 -9.15
C SER A 158 -4.55 9.64 -10.05
N LYS A 159 -4.35 8.36 -9.72
CA LYS A 159 -4.93 7.23 -10.44
C LYS A 159 -6.32 6.87 -9.94
N GLY A 160 -6.78 7.49 -8.83
CA GLY A 160 -8.06 7.27 -8.20
C GLY A 160 -7.98 6.51 -6.87
N ILE A 161 -9.12 6.06 -6.39
CA ILE A 161 -9.24 5.37 -5.11
C ILE A 161 -9.09 3.85 -5.33
N GLN A 162 -8.00 3.28 -4.79
CA GLN A 162 -7.79 1.85 -4.74
C GLN A 162 -8.35 1.30 -3.42
N VAL A 163 -9.10 0.23 -3.51
CA VAL A 163 -9.66 -0.46 -2.35
C VAL A 163 -9.33 -1.95 -2.39
N VAL A 164 -9.38 -2.60 -1.23
CA VAL A 164 -9.43 -4.05 -1.11
C VAL A 164 -10.78 -4.45 -0.54
N HIS A 165 -11.46 -5.43 -1.14
CA HIS A 165 -12.79 -5.86 -0.74
C HIS A 165 -13.08 -7.30 -1.16
N SER A 166 -14.00 -7.97 -0.45
CA SER A 166 -14.50 -9.29 -0.86
C SER A 166 -15.74 -9.13 -1.76
N THR A 167 -15.65 -9.64 -2.98
CA THR A 167 -16.71 -9.59 -4.01
C THR A 167 -17.27 -10.99 -4.28
N THR A 168 -18.57 -11.10 -4.55
CA THR A 168 -19.25 -12.39 -4.78
C THR A 168 -18.65 -13.21 -5.90
N SER A 169 -18.16 -12.57 -6.96
CA SER A 169 -17.67 -13.28 -8.16
C SER A 169 -16.16 -13.55 -8.17
N ARG A 170 -15.36 -12.77 -7.40
CA ARG A 170 -13.88 -12.83 -7.45
C ARG A 170 -13.22 -12.99 -6.09
N GLY A 171 -14.01 -13.10 -4.99
CA GLY A 171 -13.47 -13.13 -3.63
C GLY A 171 -12.79 -11.81 -3.28
N VAL A 172 -11.74 -11.87 -2.47
CA VAL A 172 -10.97 -10.70 -2.04
C VAL A 172 -10.04 -10.24 -3.17
N ILE A 173 -10.22 -9.00 -3.60
CA ILE A 173 -9.44 -8.38 -4.67
C ILE A 173 -9.08 -6.94 -4.34
N VAL A 174 -8.07 -6.41 -5.04
CA VAL A 174 -7.83 -4.96 -5.13
C VAL A 174 -8.51 -4.43 -6.39
N ASP A 175 -9.22 -3.30 -6.26
CA ASP A 175 -9.97 -2.70 -7.37
C ASP A 175 -9.89 -1.17 -7.31
N ASN A 176 -9.90 -0.50 -8.48
CA ASN A 176 -10.01 0.96 -8.56
C ASN A 176 -11.49 1.34 -8.69
N ILE A 177 -12.11 1.73 -7.59
CA ILE A 177 -13.55 2.00 -7.57
C ILE A 177 -13.94 3.27 -8.31
N THR A 178 -13.04 4.24 -8.47
CA THR A 178 -13.31 5.49 -9.20
C THR A 178 -13.17 5.31 -10.72
N ALA A 179 -12.36 4.36 -11.18
CA ALA A 179 -12.25 3.97 -12.57
C ALA A 179 -13.27 2.88 -12.97
N SER A 180 -13.81 2.15 -12.00
CA SER A 180 -14.75 1.06 -12.23
C SER A 180 -16.11 1.57 -12.71
N LYS A 181 -16.55 1.11 -13.89
CA LYS A 181 -17.90 1.40 -14.40
C LYS A 181 -19.00 0.82 -13.51
N TYR A 182 -18.70 -0.27 -12.78
CA TYR A 182 -19.65 -0.91 -11.88
C TYR A 182 -19.71 -0.21 -10.52
N TRP A 183 -18.56 0.05 -9.85
CA TRP A 183 -18.55 0.55 -8.48
C TRP A 183 -18.80 2.05 -8.36
N LYS A 184 -18.22 2.84 -9.30
CA LYS A 184 -18.27 4.31 -9.23
C LYS A 184 -19.67 4.90 -9.01
N PRO A 185 -20.74 4.44 -9.71
CA PRO A 185 -22.09 5.00 -9.53
C PRO A 185 -22.72 4.73 -8.15
N TYR A 186 -22.19 3.73 -7.41
CA TYR A 186 -22.77 3.29 -6.14
C TYR A 186 -22.01 3.80 -4.91
N ILE A 187 -20.94 4.57 -5.09
CA ILE A 187 -20.20 5.17 -3.96
C ILE A 187 -21.15 6.12 -3.21
N ASP A 188 -21.40 5.83 -1.92
CA ASP A 188 -22.34 6.58 -1.08
C ASP A 188 -21.66 7.44 -0.04
N SER A 189 -20.79 6.84 0.77
CA SER A 189 -20.19 7.50 1.92
C SER A 189 -18.88 6.85 2.34
N ALA A 190 -18.12 7.55 3.18
CA ALA A 190 -16.90 7.02 3.75
C ALA A 190 -16.81 7.29 5.26
N LYS A 191 -16.09 6.39 5.97
CA LYS A 191 -15.87 6.46 7.42
C LYS A 191 -14.40 6.24 7.76
N ASP A 192 -13.89 7.10 8.62
CA ASP A 192 -12.64 6.87 9.35
C ASP A 192 -12.96 6.11 10.65
N VAL A 193 -12.50 4.86 10.71
CA VAL A 193 -12.64 3.97 11.89
C VAL A 193 -11.31 3.78 12.62
N VAL A 194 -10.22 4.33 12.08
CA VAL A 194 -8.84 4.19 12.61
C VAL A 194 -8.46 5.31 13.55
N ALA A 195 -8.81 6.56 13.20
CA ALA A 195 -8.53 7.70 14.07
C ALA A 195 -9.29 7.57 15.40
N LYS A 196 -8.53 7.53 16.50
CA LYS A 196 -9.14 7.60 17.85
C LYS A 196 -9.74 9.00 18.05
N LYS A 197 -10.95 9.02 18.59
CA LYS A 197 -11.56 10.26 19.11
C LYS A 197 -10.75 10.80 20.27
#